data_f294f11244c41d8ed48057917d778c3e
#
_entry.id   f294f11244c41d8ed48057917d778c3e
#
_cell.length_a   1.000
_cell.length_b   1.000
_cell.length_c   1.000
_cell.angle_alpha   90.00
_cell.angle_beta   90.00
_cell.angle_gamma   90.00
#
_symmetry.space_group_name_H-M   'P 1'
#
loop_
_entity.id
_entity.type
_entity.pdbx_description
1 polymer ?
#
loop_
_entity_poly.entity_id
_entity_poly.type
_entity_poly.pdbx_seq_one_letter_code
_entity_poly.pdbx_strand_id
1 'polypeptide(L)'
;MKYNKFVIVVTSYNKEKYIGFNINSIKQQSYTNYITIYGYDKSTDNTRNVVLDNIKDDPRFILYDVPVLQSQMNNFFSCFSYLKENNLIGPEDIIVEVDGDDWLLHPFVLQYINQIYQDPNIWMTYGQYIQYPSGQLGGHYNMYIDDRVDATNSYRQYPFPYSHLKTYKVWLLDAVPSEDLINPETNQYWSITADFAMCMPMVEMAGKKRIYRVEEPIYVYNTSNDADNESKSRLYEQKRVEQLIRQIKPKNRL
;
A
#
# COMPACT_ATOMS: atom_id res chain seq x y z
N MET A 1 23.93 -4.47 -10.85
CA MET A 1 22.54 -4.55 -10.31
C MET A 1 22.29 -3.27 -9.55
N LYS A 2 21.21 -2.55 -9.90
CA LYS A 2 20.84 -1.32 -9.18
C LYS A 2 20.37 -1.68 -7.78
N TYR A 3 20.84 -0.94 -6.77
CA TYR A 3 20.46 -1.14 -5.37
C TYR A 3 19.39 -0.10 -5.02
N ASN A 4 18.13 -0.40 -5.42
CA ASN A 4 17.01 0.54 -5.24
C ASN A 4 16.75 0.77 -3.75
N LYS A 5 16.33 1.97 -3.37
CA LYS A 5 15.88 2.26 -2.03
C LYS A 5 14.40 2.01 -1.89
N PHE A 6 14.01 1.25 -0.88
CA PHE A 6 12.62 1.03 -0.51
C PHE A 6 12.20 1.96 0.62
N VAL A 7 10.97 2.42 0.53
CA VAL A 7 10.31 3.26 1.52
C VAL A 7 9.05 2.53 1.97
N ILE A 8 9.14 1.86 3.11
CA ILE A 8 8.04 1.08 3.64
C ILE A 8 7.15 2.00 4.46
N VAL A 9 5.92 2.17 4.02
CA VAL A 9 4.91 2.97 4.74
C VAL A 9 3.94 2.02 5.41
N VAL A 10 3.89 2.09 6.74
CA VAL A 10 2.99 1.29 7.57
C VAL A 10 1.96 2.20 8.21
N THR A 11 0.69 1.99 7.87
CA THR A 11 -0.42 2.66 8.52
C THR A 11 -1.03 1.75 9.58
N SER A 12 -1.24 2.26 10.80
CA SER A 12 -1.73 1.45 11.90
C SER A 12 -2.68 2.20 12.82
N TYR A 13 -3.78 1.54 13.17
CA TYR A 13 -4.73 1.99 14.19
C TYR A 13 -5.22 0.77 14.99
N ASN A 14 -4.98 0.74 16.31
CA ASN A 14 -5.35 -0.36 17.19
C ASN A 14 -4.86 -1.74 16.70
N LYS A 15 -3.53 -1.88 16.57
CA LYS A 15 -2.87 -3.09 16.06
C LYS A 15 -1.87 -3.71 17.05
N GLU A 16 -2.00 -3.44 18.37
CA GLU A 16 -1.04 -3.92 19.39
C GLU A 16 -0.76 -5.42 19.30
N LYS A 17 -1.78 -6.20 18.93
CA LYS A 17 -1.69 -7.66 18.85
C LYS A 17 -0.81 -8.16 17.69
N TYR A 18 -0.74 -7.42 16.61
CA TYR A 18 -0.11 -7.87 15.36
C TYR A 18 1.07 -7.03 14.90
N ILE A 19 1.16 -5.77 15.33
CA ILE A 19 2.21 -4.85 14.88
C ILE A 19 3.63 -5.37 15.15
N GLY A 20 3.82 -6.21 16.17
CA GLY A 20 5.09 -6.88 16.43
C GLY A 20 5.51 -7.86 15.34
N PHE A 21 4.56 -8.61 14.74
CA PHE A 21 4.84 -9.49 13.59
C PHE A 21 5.23 -8.67 12.38
N ASN A 22 4.53 -7.56 12.13
CA ASN A 22 4.84 -6.60 11.07
C ASN A 22 6.28 -6.12 11.19
N ILE A 23 6.66 -5.52 12.33
CA ILE A 23 8.00 -4.98 12.58
C ILE A 23 9.08 -6.06 12.38
N ASN A 24 8.87 -7.24 12.96
CA ASN A 24 9.83 -8.33 12.87
C ASN A 24 10.04 -8.80 11.42
N SER A 25 8.97 -8.90 10.64
CA SER A 25 9.05 -9.30 9.22
C SER A 25 9.86 -8.32 8.38
N ILE A 26 9.76 -7.02 8.68
CA ILE A 26 10.52 -5.96 8.01
C ILE A 26 11.99 -5.98 8.47
N LYS A 27 12.24 -6.09 9.76
CA LYS A 27 13.60 -6.15 10.32
C LYS A 27 14.41 -7.34 9.81
N GLN A 28 13.75 -8.47 9.56
CA GLN A 28 14.36 -9.70 9.07
C GLN A 28 14.66 -9.69 7.57
N GLN A 29 14.32 -8.62 6.83
CA GLN A 29 14.63 -8.57 5.42
C GLN A 29 16.14 -8.60 5.18
N SER A 30 16.58 -9.50 4.29
CA SER A 30 18.00 -9.62 3.88
C SER A 30 18.48 -8.41 3.08
N TYR A 31 17.57 -7.70 2.44
CA TYR A 31 17.84 -6.46 1.72
C TYR A 31 17.84 -5.29 2.70
N THR A 32 18.89 -4.49 2.72
CA THR A 32 19.12 -3.48 3.77
C THR A 32 18.91 -2.03 3.36
N ASN A 33 18.78 -1.74 2.05
CA ASN A 33 18.57 -0.38 1.55
C ASN A 33 17.09 0.02 1.63
N TYR A 34 16.59 0.20 2.83
CA TYR A 34 15.22 0.65 3.07
C TYR A 34 15.13 1.56 4.31
N ILE A 35 14.07 2.35 4.33
CA ILE A 35 13.55 3.02 5.52
C ILE A 35 12.10 2.60 5.73
N THR A 36 11.65 2.63 6.97
CA THR A 36 10.26 2.33 7.34
C THR A 36 9.69 3.47 8.16
N ILE A 37 8.50 3.94 7.81
CA ILE A 37 7.74 4.91 8.61
C ILE A 37 6.45 4.27 9.12
N TYR A 38 6.26 4.30 10.43
CA TYR A 38 5.02 3.92 11.09
C TYR A 38 4.19 5.17 11.35
N GLY A 39 3.10 5.33 10.61
CA GLY A 39 2.09 6.34 10.87
C GLY A 39 1.24 5.93 12.06
N TYR A 40 1.47 6.54 13.20
CA TYR A 40 0.68 6.31 14.39
C TYR A 40 -0.54 7.23 14.41
N ASP A 41 -1.71 6.63 14.34
CA ASP A 41 -3.00 7.29 14.22
C ASP A 41 -3.77 7.27 15.55
N LYS A 42 -3.18 7.79 16.63
CA LYS A 42 -3.77 7.96 17.96
C LYS A 42 -4.56 6.71 18.43
N SER A 43 -3.99 5.53 18.24
CA SER A 43 -4.54 4.28 18.74
C SER A 43 -4.88 4.37 20.23
N THR A 44 -5.96 3.71 20.63
CA THR A 44 -6.42 3.65 22.04
C THR A 44 -5.87 2.46 22.81
N ASP A 45 -5.17 1.55 22.11
CA ASP A 45 -4.48 0.39 22.65
C ASP A 45 -2.96 0.66 22.82
N ASN A 46 -2.18 -0.37 23.10
CA ASN A 46 -0.74 -0.24 23.33
C ASN A 46 0.11 -0.23 22.06
N THR A 47 -0.48 -0.09 20.87
CA THR A 47 0.24 -0.11 19.57
C THR A 47 1.49 0.77 19.57
N ARG A 48 1.38 2.03 20.04
CA ARG A 48 2.50 2.99 20.04
C ARG A 48 3.71 2.48 20.82
N ASN A 49 3.49 1.98 22.02
CA ASN A 49 4.60 1.49 22.86
C ASN A 49 5.23 0.23 22.26
N VAL A 50 4.39 -0.67 21.71
CA VAL A 50 4.92 -1.85 21.00
C VAL A 50 5.81 -1.44 19.83
N VAL A 51 5.43 -0.43 19.05
CA VAL A 51 6.28 0.09 17.96
C VAL A 51 7.56 0.66 18.55
N LEU A 52 7.50 1.60 19.49
CA LEU A 52 8.66 2.26 20.09
C LEU A 52 9.67 1.26 20.66
N ASP A 53 9.21 0.29 21.43
CA ASP A 53 10.08 -0.70 22.07
C ASP A 53 10.82 -1.58 21.05
N ASN A 54 10.19 -1.79 19.89
CA ASN A 54 10.78 -2.62 18.86
C ASN A 54 11.69 -1.85 17.89
N ILE A 55 11.53 -0.54 17.70
CA ILE A 55 12.28 0.21 16.67
C ILE A 55 13.36 1.15 17.22
N LYS A 56 13.37 1.46 18.50
CA LYS A 56 14.19 2.51 19.15
C LYS A 56 15.69 2.53 18.82
N ASP A 57 16.26 1.36 18.50
CA ASP A 57 17.70 1.20 18.26
C ASP A 57 18.03 1.01 16.76
N ASP A 58 17.06 1.15 15.87
CA ASP A 58 17.27 0.95 14.43
C ASP A 58 16.97 2.25 13.65
N PRO A 59 17.99 2.93 13.13
CA PRO A 59 17.83 4.23 12.45
C PRO A 59 17.03 4.14 11.12
N ARG A 60 16.75 2.93 10.63
CA ARG A 60 15.92 2.75 9.45
C ARG A 60 14.43 2.92 9.75
N PHE A 61 14.04 2.99 11.02
CA PHE A 61 12.65 3.02 11.43
C PHE A 61 12.29 4.38 12.05
N ILE A 62 11.15 4.91 11.64
CA ILE A 62 10.61 6.19 12.09
C ILE A 62 9.21 5.93 12.64
N LEU A 63 8.93 6.38 13.86
CA LEU A 63 7.56 6.51 14.33
C LEU A 63 7.11 7.96 14.13
N TYR A 64 6.07 8.15 13.35
CA TYR A 64 5.49 9.45 13.07
C TYR A 64 4.10 9.56 13.69
N ASP A 65 3.96 10.47 14.66
CA ASP A 65 2.67 10.78 15.27
C ASP A 65 1.84 11.61 14.29
N VAL A 66 0.85 11.01 13.66
CA VAL A 66 -0.02 11.69 12.68
C VAL A 66 -0.87 12.75 13.39
N PRO A 67 -0.88 14.00 12.92
CA PRO A 67 -1.50 15.11 13.65
C PRO A 67 -2.99 14.95 13.91
N VAL A 68 -3.71 14.36 12.97
CA VAL A 68 -5.18 14.26 12.99
C VAL A 68 -5.63 12.85 12.68
N LEU A 69 -6.44 12.26 13.57
CA LEU A 69 -7.12 10.99 13.33
C LEU A 69 -8.20 11.17 12.27
N GLN A 70 -8.05 10.54 11.11
CA GLN A 70 -9.04 10.61 10.03
C GLN A 70 -9.22 9.26 9.34
N SER A 71 -8.43 8.97 8.30
CA SER A 71 -8.52 7.75 7.48
C SER A 71 -7.15 7.17 7.21
N GLN A 72 -7.13 5.91 6.77
CA GLN A 72 -5.88 5.24 6.36
C GLN A 72 -5.15 6.05 5.28
N MET A 73 -5.86 6.58 4.29
CA MET A 73 -5.26 7.41 3.24
C MET A 73 -4.69 8.72 3.79
N ASN A 74 -5.38 9.36 4.72
CA ASN A 74 -4.86 10.56 5.39
C ASN A 74 -3.57 10.26 6.16
N ASN A 75 -3.56 9.16 6.91
CA ASN A 75 -2.38 8.68 7.63
C ASN A 75 -1.22 8.42 6.65
N PHE A 76 -1.48 7.70 5.55
CA PHE A 76 -0.49 7.42 4.52
C PHE A 76 0.11 8.72 3.92
N PHE A 77 -0.72 9.66 3.47
CA PHE A 77 -0.23 10.90 2.89
C PHE A 77 0.43 11.83 3.90
N SER A 78 0.06 11.78 5.18
CA SER A 78 0.78 12.46 6.25
C SER A 78 2.20 11.93 6.41
N CYS A 79 2.37 10.61 6.41
CA CYS A 79 3.69 9.96 6.41
C CYS A 79 4.49 10.32 5.15
N PHE A 80 3.86 10.27 3.99
CA PHE A 80 4.50 10.58 2.71
C PHE A 80 4.98 12.04 2.65
N SER A 81 4.16 12.98 3.09
CA SER A 81 4.54 14.41 3.19
C SER A 81 5.71 14.63 4.13
N TYR A 82 5.65 14.01 5.33
CA TYR A 82 6.77 14.07 6.28
C TYR A 82 8.09 13.58 5.67
N LEU A 83 8.06 12.45 4.96
CA LEU A 83 9.25 11.90 4.30
C LEU A 83 9.82 12.84 3.24
N LYS A 84 8.96 13.50 2.46
CA LYS A 84 9.37 14.47 1.42
C LYS A 84 9.94 15.75 2.04
N GLU A 85 9.24 16.34 3.00
CA GLU A 85 9.64 17.59 3.68
C GLU A 85 11.00 17.45 4.38
N ASN A 86 11.32 16.25 4.88
CA ASN A 86 12.60 15.97 5.52
C ASN A 86 13.68 15.41 4.56
N ASN A 87 13.42 15.43 3.24
CA ASN A 87 14.33 14.92 2.20
C ASN A 87 14.77 13.45 2.43
N LEU A 88 13.90 12.64 3.01
CA LEU A 88 14.15 11.23 3.29
C LEU A 88 13.87 10.32 2.11
N ILE A 89 13.18 10.81 1.08
CA ILE A 89 12.84 10.05 -0.12
C ILE A 89 13.07 10.86 -1.40
N GLY A 90 13.45 10.15 -2.45
CA GLY A 90 13.63 10.71 -3.80
C GLY A 90 12.63 10.12 -4.81
N PRO A 91 12.51 10.72 -6.01
CA PRO A 91 11.51 10.33 -7.00
C PRO A 91 11.65 8.88 -7.50
N GLU A 92 12.87 8.35 -7.55
CA GLU A 92 13.15 6.98 -8.00
C GLU A 92 13.08 5.93 -6.88
N ASP A 93 12.88 6.32 -5.63
CA ASP A 93 12.67 5.39 -4.53
C ASP A 93 11.34 4.64 -4.73
N ILE A 94 11.23 3.48 -4.11
CA ILE A 94 10.10 2.58 -4.28
C ILE A 94 9.29 2.53 -2.98
N ILE A 95 8.05 2.99 -3.04
CA ILE A 95 7.09 2.83 -1.94
C ILE A 95 6.71 1.35 -1.83
N VAL A 96 6.58 0.88 -0.60
CA VAL A 96 6.04 -0.43 -0.23
C VAL A 96 4.94 -0.21 0.79
N GLU A 97 3.69 -0.51 0.42
CA GLU A 97 2.55 -0.39 1.33
C GLU A 97 2.40 -1.65 2.16
N VAL A 98 2.41 -1.50 3.48
CA VAL A 98 2.18 -2.61 4.42
C VAL A 98 1.18 -2.17 5.48
N ASP A 99 0.09 -2.90 5.64
CA ASP A 99 -0.87 -2.64 6.72
C ASP A 99 -0.31 -3.08 8.08
N GLY A 100 -0.62 -2.36 9.15
CA GLY A 100 0.01 -2.57 10.46
C GLY A 100 -0.33 -3.90 11.15
N ASP A 101 -1.33 -4.63 10.67
CA ASP A 101 -1.72 -5.97 11.11
C ASP A 101 -1.29 -7.09 10.15
N ASP A 102 -0.66 -6.73 9.05
CA ASP A 102 -0.12 -7.63 8.03
C ASP A 102 1.40 -7.69 8.09
N TRP A 103 2.04 -8.61 7.37
CA TRP A 103 3.49 -8.73 7.35
C TRP A 103 4.05 -9.34 6.07
N LEU A 104 5.36 -9.13 5.83
CA LEU A 104 6.09 -9.74 4.72
C LEU A 104 6.30 -11.22 5.00
N LEU A 105 6.02 -12.09 4.02
CA LEU A 105 5.96 -13.53 4.22
C LEU A 105 7.31 -14.18 4.58
N HIS A 106 8.42 -13.65 4.04
CA HIS A 106 9.76 -14.21 4.25
C HIS A 106 10.87 -13.15 4.12
N PRO A 107 12.12 -13.45 4.55
CA PRO A 107 13.20 -12.45 4.59
C PRO A 107 13.71 -11.96 3.23
N PHE A 108 13.29 -12.54 2.12
CA PHE A 108 13.79 -12.22 0.78
C PHE A 108 12.80 -11.40 -0.07
N VAL A 109 11.71 -10.91 0.51
CA VAL A 109 10.67 -10.17 -0.22
C VAL A 109 11.25 -8.93 -0.90
N LEU A 110 11.94 -8.06 -0.16
CA LEU A 110 12.51 -6.84 -0.74
C LEU A 110 13.61 -7.14 -1.77
N GLN A 111 14.39 -8.20 -1.57
CA GLN A 111 15.38 -8.63 -2.55
C GLN A 111 14.71 -9.09 -3.85
N TYR A 112 13.63 -9.83 -3.77
CA TYR A 112 12.85 -10.28 -4.91
C TYR A 112 12.23 -9.09 -5.66
N ILE A 113 11.60 -8.17 -4.96
CA ILE A 113 11.06 -6.94 -5.55
C ILE A 113 12.18 -6.10 -6.21
N ASN A 114 13.36 -6.01 -5.58
CA ASN A 114 14.51 -5.33 -6.18
C ASN A 114 14.95 -5.97 -7.51
N GLN A 115 14.86 -7.29 -7.66
CA GLN A 115 15.15 -7.97 -8.93
C GLN A 115 14.16 -7.56 -10.03
N ILE A 116 12.88 -7.43 -9.71
CA ILE A 116 11.85 -6.97 -10.65
C ILE A 116 12.16 -5.54 -11.12
N TYR A 117 12.52 -4.64 -10.22
CA TYR A 117 12.87 -3.25 -10.54
C TYR A 117 14.27 -3.07 -11.18
N GLN A 118 14.98 -4.15 -11.51
CA GLN A 118 16.14 -4.03 -12.42
C GLN A 118 15.70 -3.68 -13.85
N ASP A 119 14.47 -4.04 -14.23
CA ASP A 119 13.86 -3.50 -15.45
C ASP A 119 13.39 -2.05 -15.20
N PRO A 120 14.00 -1.04 -15.84
CA PRO A 120 13.65 0.36 -15.63
C PRO A 120 12.23 0.70 -16.13
N ASN A 121 11.65 -0.16 -16.96
CA ASN A 121 10.30 0.01 -17.46
C ASN A 121 9.23 -0.36 -16.42
N ILE A 122 9.58 -1.07 -15.36
CA ILE A 122 8.62 -1.38 -14.30
C ILE A 122 8.50 -0.20 -13.34
N TRP A 123 7.27 0.30 -13.20
CA TRP A 123 6.92 1.44 -12.36
C TRP A 123 6.14 1.03 -11.12
N MET A 124 5.42 -0.09 -11.21
CA MET A 124 4.54 -0.58 -10.17
C MET A 124 4.53 -2.11 -10.15
N THR A 125 4.33 -2.70 -8.96
CA THR A 125 4.02 -4.13 -8.81
C THR A 125 2.76 -4.30 -7.96
N TYR A 126 2.07 -5.40 -8.18
CA TYR A 126 1.05 -5.92 -7.28
C TYR A 126 1.25 -7.43 -7.11
N GLY A 127 0.78 -7.99 -6.02
CA GLY A 127 1.20 -9.32 -5.66
C GLY A 127 0.10 -10.27 -5.24
N GLN A 128 0.58 -11.38 -4.73
CA GLN A 128 -0.20 -12.47 -4.15
C GLN A 128 0.11 -12.56 -2.66
N TYR A 129 -0.86 -12.98 -1.87
CA TYR A 129 -0.75 -13.11 -0.43
C TYR A 129 -1.28 -14.45 0.09
N ILE A 130 -0.90 -14.79 1.29
CA ILE A 130 -1.47 -15.87 2.08
C ILE A 130 -2.31 -15.26 3.19
N GLN A 131 -3.51 -15.81 3.42
CA GLN A 131 -4.38 -15.39 4.52
C GLN A 131 -3.94 -16.00 5.84
N TYR A 132 -3.83 -15.20 6.87
CA TYR A 132 -3.66 -15.69 8.25
C TYR A 132 -5.01 -15.61 8.98
N PRO A 133 -5.43 -16.63 9.75
CA PRO A 133 -4.68 -17.84 10.10
C PRO A 133 -4.90 -19.05 9.18
N SER A 134 -5.70 -18.92 8.13
CA SER A 134 -6.14 -20.07 7.31
C SER A 134 -5.03 -20.69 6.46
N GLY A 135 -3.98 -19.95 6.11
CA GLY A 135 -2.94 -20.36 5.18
C GLY A 135 -3.38 -20.43 3.71
N GLN A 136 -4.60 -20.02 3.41
CA GLN A 136 -5.12 -20.04 2.03
C GLN A 136 -4.53 -18.91 1.20
N LEU A 137 -4.31 -19.17 -0.09
CA LEU A 137 -3.94 -18.12 -1.03
C LEU A 137 -5.07 -17.10 -1.16
N GLY A 138 -4.72 -15.84 -1.24
CA GLY A 138 -5.64 -14.76 -1.56
C GLY A 138 -6.27 -15.00 -2.94
N GLY A 139 -7.61 -15.13 -2.97
CA GLY A 139 -8.28 -15.70 -4.13
C GLY A 139 -8.32 -14.81 -5.37
N HIS A 140 -9.32 -13.92 -5.47
CA HIS A 140 -9.75 -13.32 -6.74
C HIS A 140 -8.93 -12.12 -7.23
N TYR A 141 -8.00 -11.61 -6.42
CA TYR A 141 -7.40 -10.30 -6.63
C TYR A 141 -6.07 -10.30 -7.40
N ASN A 142 -5.46 -11.44 -7.65
CA ASN A 142 -4.20 -11.50 -8.41
C ASN A 142 -4.44 -11.94 -9.87
N MET A 143 -5.23 -11.18 -10.61
CA MET A 143 -5.54 -11.47 -12.00
C MET A 143 -4.60 -10.75 -12.96
N TYR A 144 -4.42 -11.30 -14.15
CA TYR A 144 -3.76 -10.60 -15.26
C TYR A 144 -4.62 -9.46 -15.78
N ILE A 145 -3.96 -8.37 -16.14
CA ILE A 145 -4.61 -7.26 -16.84
C ILE A 145 -4.94 -7.74 -18.28
N ASP A 146 -6.19 -7.64 -18.66
CA ASP A 146 -6.65 -7.94 -20.02
C ASP A 146 -6.07 -6.92 -21.02
N ASP A 147 -5.63 -7.41 -22.19
CA ASP A 147 -5.04 -6.55 -23.22
C ASP A 147 -6.06 -5.53 -23.78
N ARG A 148 -7.34 -5.86 -23.81
CA ARG A 148 -8.40 -4.94 -24.25
C ARG A 148 -8.59 -3.82 -23.24
N VAL A 149 -8.54 -4.16 -21.94
CA VAL A 149 -8.61 -3.17 -20.85
C VAL A 149 -7.46 -2.19 -20.96
N ASP A 150 -6.25 -2.69 -21.20
CA ASP A 150 -5.06 -1.85 -21.40
C ASP A 150 -5.18 -0.98 -22.67
N ALA A 151 -5.56 -1.57 -23.80
CA ALA A 151 -5.67 -0.87 -25.07
C ALA A 151 -6.72 0.26 -25.06
N THR A 152 -7.81 0.08 -24.31
CA THR A 152 -8.91 1.06 -24.21
C THR A 152 -8.82 1.97 -22.98
N ASN A 153 -7.83 1.77 -22.14
CA ASN A 153 -7.70 2.43 -20.82
C ASN A 153 -8.96 2.31 -19.96
N SER A 154 -9.62 1.13 -20.01
CA SER A 154 -10.88 0.88 -19.32
C SER A 154 -10.73 0.18 -17.96
N TYR A 155 -9.63 0.48 -17.24
CA TYR A 155 -9.33 -0.14 -15.94
C TYR A 155 -10.42 0.11 -14.90
N ARG A 156 -11.06 1.29 -14.91
CA ARG A 156 -12.15 1.61 -13.97
C ARG A 156 -13.42 0.78 -14.18
N GLN A 157 -13.58 0.15 -15.34
CA GLN A 157 -14.69 -0.75 -15.64
C GLN A 157 -14.34 -2.23 -15.42
N TYR A 158 -13.08 -2.53 -15.14
CA TYR A 158 -12.57 -3.88 -14.92
C TYR A 158 -12.57 -4.23 -13.41
N PRO A 159 -12.66 -5.53 -13.04
CA PRO A 159 -12.42 -5.94 -11.68
C PRO A 159 -11.06 -5.45 -11.17
N PHE A 160 -10.97 -5.08 -9.89
CA PHE A 160 -9.75 -4.58 -9.28
C PHE A 160 -8.82 -5.73 -8.88
N PRO A 161 -7.75 -6.03 -9.66
CA PRO A 161 -6.87 -7.17 -9.39
C PRO A 161 -5.65 -6.82 -8.53
N TYR A 162 -5.45 -5.55 -8.18
CA TYR A 162 -4.22 -5.03 -7.59
C TYR A 162 -4.18 -5.26 -6.09
N SER A 163 -3.77 -6.46 -5.68
CA SER A 163 -3.69 -6.84 -4.27
C SER A 163 -2.28 -6.66 -3.69
N HIS A 164 -2.13 -7.00 -2.42
CA HIS A 164 -0.88 -6.96 -1.67
C HIS A 164 0.17 -7.95 -2.23
N LEU A 165 1.44 -7.67 -2.26
CA LEU A 165 2.10 -6.43 -1.85
C LEU A 165 2.06 -5.43 -3.01
N LYS A 166 1.56 -4.21 -2.78
CA LYS A 166 1.65 -3.13 -3.76
C LYS A 166 2.95 -2.37 -3.56
N THR A 167 3.70 -2.18 -4.66
CA THR A 167 4.87 -1.30 -4.67
C THR A 167 4.85 -0.42 -5.91
N TYR A 168 5.38 0.81 -5.80
CA TYR A 168 5.42 1.74 -6.93
C TYR A 168 6.48 2.82 -6.69
N LYS A 169 6.96 3.43 -7.78
CA LYS A 169 7.90 4.54 -7.69
C LYS A 169 7.26 5.78 -7.08
N VAL A 170 8.02 6.52 -6.29
CA VAL A 170 7.58 7.76 -5.64
C VAL A 170 7.03 8.75 -6.67
N TRP A 171 7.72 8.96 -7.80
CA TRP A 171 7.28 9.90 -8.82
C TRP A 171 5.92 9.51 -9.45
N LEU A 172 5.58 8.22 -9.51
CA LEU A 172 4.29 7.77 -10.05
C LEU A 172 3.15 8.15 -9.10
N LEU A 173 3.36 8.04 -7.78
CA LEU A 173 2.42 8.53 -6.79
C LEU A 173 2.29 10.06 -6.83
N ASP A 174 3.41 10.78 -6.98
CA ASP A 174 3.42 12.25 -7.10
C ASP A 174 2.64 12.75 -8.34
N ALA A 175 2.57 11.93 -9.38
CA ALA A 175 1.81 12.26 -10.59
C ALA A 175 0.29 12.06 -10.45
N VAL A 176 -0.18 11.46 -9.35
CA VAL A 176 -1.61 11.26 -9.11
C VAL A 176 -2.27 12.60 -8.82
N PRO A 177 -3.27 13.02 -9.60
CA PRO A 177 -3.97 14.26 -9.36
C PRO A 177 -4.73 14.24 -8.03
N SER A 178 -4.71 15.36 -7.31
CA SER A 178 -5.38 15.47 -6.00
C SER A 178 -6.88 15.19 -6.06
N GLU A 179 -7.54 15.51 -7.17
CA GLU A 179 -8.97 15.25 -7.37
C GLU A 179 -9.31 13.74 -7.39
N ASP A 180 -8.37 12.85 -7.68
CA ASP A 180 -8.58 11.41 -7.55
C ASP A 180 -8.52 10.92 -6.10
N LEU A 181 -7.79 11.64 -5.26
CA LEU A 181 -7.56 11.27 -3.87
C LEU A 181 -8.60 11.87 -2.91
N ILE A 182 -9.32 12.90 -3.36
CA ILE A 182 -10.29 13.62 -2.54
C ILE A 182 -11.72 13.20 -2.91
N ASN A 183 -12.50 12.83 -1.90
CA ASN A 183 -13.91 12.57 -2.06
C ASN A 183 -14.66 13.89 -2.29
N PRO A 184 -15.31 14.08 -3.44
CA PRO A 184 -16.00 15.33 -3.78
C PRO A 184 -17.20 15.63 -2.87
N GLU A 185 -17.75 14.64 -2.19
CA GLU A 185 -18.90 14.82 -1.26
C GLU A 185 -18.45 15.40 0.09
N THR A 186 -17.22 15.08 0.53
CA THR A 186 -16.73 15.46 1.86
C THR A 186 -15.59 16.46 1.83
N ASN A 187 -14.96 16.65 0.67
CA ASN A 187 -13.73 17.43 0.48
C ASN A 187 -12.57 16.92 1.39
N GLN A 188 -12.55 15.62 1.66
CA GLN A 188 -11.53 14.93 2.45
C GLN A 188 -10.95 13.78 1.62
N TYR A 189 -9.80 13.24 2.02
CA TYR A 189 -9.31 11.99 1.45
C TYR A 189 -10.37 10.89 1.56
N TRP A 190 -10.38 9.99 0.56
CA TRP A 190 -11.26 8.81 0.63
C TRP A 190 -10.98 8.01 1.90
N SER A 191 -11.99 7.81 2.74
CA SER A 191 -11.89 7.04 3.99
C SER A 191 -12.24 5.56 3.82
N ILE A 192 -12.91 5.24 2.73
CA ILE A 192 -13.33 3.89 2.35
C ILE A 192 -12.84 3.66 0.92
N THR A 193 -12.40 2.44 0.60
CA THR A 193 -11.91 2.08 -0.74
C THR A 193 -10.70 2.95 -1.17
N ALA A 194 -9.90 3.35 -0.19
CA ALA A 194 -8.76 4.26 -0.36
C ALA A 194 -7.67 3.69 -1.28
N ASP A 195 -7.40 2.39 -1.15
CA ASP A 195 -6.47 1.64 -1.98
C ASP A 195 -6.87 1.65 -3.47
N PHE A 196 -8.16 1.52 -3.75
CA PHE A 196 -8.70 1.62 -5.10
C PHE A 196 -8.52 3.04 -5.67
N ALA A 197 -8.86 4.08 -4.89
CA ALA A 197 -8.74 5.47 -5.31
C ALA A 197 -7.30 5.87 -5.64
N MET A 198 -6.34 5.41 -4.84
CA MET A 198 -4.93 5.69 -5.04
C MET A 198 -4.31 4.87 -6.18
N CYS A 199 -4.67 3.59 -6.27
CA CYS A 199 -4.08 2.67 -7.22
C CYS A 199 -4.55 2.92 -8.67
N MET A 200 -5.84 3.24 -8.89
CA MET A 200 -6.42 3.40 -10.22
C MET A 200 -5.70 4.42 -11.10
N PRO A 201 -5.48 5.67 -10.68
CA PRO A 201 -4.77 6.64 -11.51
C PRO A 201 -3.34 6.21 -11.83
N MET A 202 -2.64 5.57 -10.89
CA MET A 202 -1.29 5.03 -11.14
C MET A 202 -1.29 3.94 -12.22
N VAL A 203 -2.25 3.03 -12.16
CA VAL A 203 -2.44 1.95 -13.15
C VAL A 203 -2.76 2.51 -14.52
N GLU A 204 -3.65 3.48 -14.60
CA GLU A 204 -4.02 4.15 -15.84
C GLU A 204 -2.83 4.86 -16.50
N MET A 205 -2.03 5.58 -15.70
CA MET A 205 -0.83 6.27 -16.15
C MET A 205 0.30 5.31 -16.57
N ALA A 206 0.52 4.25 -15.80
CA ALA A 206 1.57 3.27 -16.08
C ALA A 206 1.23 2.39 -17.29
N GLY A 207 0.02 1.86 -17.33
CA GLY A 207 -0.36 0.84 -18.28
C GLY A 207 0.27 -0.51 -18.04
N LYS A 208 -0.34 -1.54 -18.61
CA LYS A 208 0.00 -2.95 -18.40
C LYS A 208 1.51 -3.25 -18.51
N LYS A 209 2.19 -2.63 -19.51
CA LYS A 209 3.60 -2.90 -19.80
C LYS A 209 4.56 -2.45 -18.69
N ARG A 210 4.12 -1.53 -17.82
CA ARG A 210 4.92 -0.97 -16.73
C ARG A 210 4.49 -1.48 -15.34
N ILE A 211 3.58 -2.45 -15.33
CA ILE A 211 3.05 -3.06 -14.11
C ILE A 211 3.43 -4.54 -14.10
N TYR A 212 4.14 -4.95 -13.06
CA TYR A 212 4.52 -6.36 -12.90
C TYR A 212 3.60 -7.06 -11.89
N ARG A 213 3.01 -8.17 -12.30
CA ARG A 213 2.23 -9.04 -11.42
C ARG A 213 3.15 -10.05 -10.76
N VAL A 214 3.27 -9.98 -9.45
CA VAL A 214 4.00 -10.96 -8.64
C VAL A 214 3.10 -12.17 -8.41
N GLU A 215 3.49 -13.33 -8.91
CA GLU A 215 2.70 -14.57 -8.82
C GLU A 215 2.93 -15.30 -7.50
N GLU A 216 4.16 -15.23 -7.01
CA GLU A 216 4.54 -15.85 -5.74
C GLU A 216 3.93 -15.09 -4.57
N PRO A 217 3.39 -15.80 -3.56
CA PRO A 217 2.93 -15.13 -2.35
C PRO A 217 4.14 -14.57 -1.59
N ILE A 218 4.13 -13.27 -1.35
CA ILE A 218 5.19 -12.54 -0.65
C ILE A 218 4.67 -11.74 0.55
N TYR A 219 3.39 -11.86 0.84
CA TYR A 219 2.68 -11.08 1.86
C TYR A 219 1.75 -11.99 2.67
N VAL A 220 1.55 -11.66 3.93
CA VAL A 220 0.56 -12.31 4.79
C VAL A 220 -0.52 -11.30 5.12
N TYR A 221 -1.73 -11.57 4.67
CA TYR A 221 -2.92 -10.79 4.95
C TYR A 221 -3.64 -11.37 6.16
N ASN A 222 -3.78 -10.59 7.20
CA ASN A 222 -4.39 -11.02 8.45
C ASN A 222 -5.91 -10.82 8.44
N THR A 223 -6.66 -11.91 8.40
CA THR A 223 -8.12 -11.93 8.44
C THR A 223 -8.69 -12.17 9.85
N SER A 224 -7.84 -12.22 10.89
CA SER A 224 -8.28 -12.51 12.26
C SER A 224 -8.65 -11.27 13.08
N ASN A 225 -8.71 -10.09 12.48
CA ASN A 225 -9.12 -8.87 13.16
C ASN A 225 -10.63 -8.81 13.35
N ASP A 226 -11.09 -8.68 14.60
CA ASP A 226 -12.51 -8.49 14.93
C ASP A 226 -13.10 -7.18 14.36
N ALA A 227 -12.25 -6.20 14.03
CA ALA A 227 -12.66 -4.93 13.43
C ALA A 227 -13.12 -5.07 11.97
N ASP A 228 -12.74 -6.15 11.29
CA ASP A 228 -13.11 -6.45 9.91
C ASP A 228 -14.44 -7.22 9.77
N ASN A 229 -15.19 -7.40 10.88
CA ASN A 229 -16.58 -7.84 10.81
C ASN A 229 -17.41 -6.77 10.07
N GLU A 230 -17.35 -6.85 8.74
CA GLU A 230 -18.01 -5.92 7.84
C GLU A 230 -19.52 -5.97 8.07
N SER A 231 -20.04 -4.92 8.67
CA SER A 231 -21.49 -4.74 8.73
C SER A 231 -22.03 -4.60 7.30
N LYS A 232 -23.29 -5.05 7.07
CA LYS A 232 -23.94 -4.89 5.75
C LYS A 232 -23.95 -3.44 5.27
N SER A 233 -24.01 -2.49 6.19
CA SER A 233 -23.95 -1.06 5.91
C SER A 233 -22.58 -0.63 5.38
N ARG A 234 -21.48 -1.17 5.93
CA ARG A 234 -20.12 -0.87 5.47
C ARG A 234 -19.89 -1.43 4.06
N LEU A 235 -20.32 -2.65 3.78
CA LEU A 235 -20.24 -3.25 2.44
C LEU A 235 -21.05 -2.45 1.40
N TYR A 236 -22.23 -1.96 1.77
CA TYR A 236 -23.02 -1.10 0.90
C TYR A 236 -22.28 0.20 0.59
N GLU A 237 -21.71 0.84 1.61
CA GLU A 237 -20.98 2.09 1.45
C GLU A 237 -19.69 1.90 0.64
N GLN A 238 -18.96 0.80 0.83
CA GLN A 238 -17.80 0.48 0.00
C GLN A 238 -18.16 0.39 -1.48
N LYS A 239 -19.24 -0.32 -1.82
CA LYS A 239 -19.71 -0.42 -3.22
C LYS A 239 -20.14 0.93 -3.78
N ARG A 240 -20.82 1.77 -2.97
CA ARG A 240 -21.23 3.12 -3.39
C ARG A 240 -20.00 3.98 -3.69
N VAL A 241 -19.03 4.01 -2.78
CA VAL A 241 -17.79 4.79 -2.95
C VAL A 241 -16.97 4.27 -4.13
N GLU A 242 -16.85 2.96 -4.29
CA GLU A 242 -16.18 2.36 -5.45
C GLU A 242 -16.82 2.83 -6.76
N GLN A 243 -18.15 2.89 -6.84
CA GLN A 243 -18.85 3.39 -8.02
C GLN A 243 -18.55 4.86 -8.29
N LEU A 244 -18.46 5.70 -7.25
CA LEU A 244 -18.07 7.11 -7.41
C LEU A 244 -16.65 7.24 -7.98
N ILE A 245 -15.70 6.49 -7.43
CA ILE A 245 -14.31 6.51 -7.91
C ILE A 245 -14.24 6.01 -9.37
N ARG A 246 -15.02 5.00 -9.74
CA ARG A 246 -15.09 4.47 -11.12
C ARG A 246 -15.62 5.50 -12.13
N GLN A 247 -16.39 6.51 -11.69
CA GLN A 247 -16.91 7.57 -12.55
C GLN A 247 -15.90 8.71 -12.79
N ILE A 248 -14.82 8.78 -12.02
CA ILE A 248 -13.76 9.76 -12.24
C ILE A 248 -13.13 9.51 -13.62
N LYS A 249 -12.85 10.56 -14.36
CA LYS A 249 -12.25 10.46 -15.70
C LYS A 249 -10.91 9.73 -15.65
N PRO A 250 -10.69 8.68 -16.47
CA PRO A 250 -9.42 7.98 -16.55
C PRO A 250 -8.24 8.91 -16.89
N LYS A 251 -7.07 8.61 -16.33
CA LYS A 251 -5.84 9.38 -16.59
C LYS A 251 -5.17 8.93 -17.88
N ASN A 252 -4.49 9.87 -18.52
CA ASN A 252 -3.71 9.55 -19.72
C ASN A 252 -2.45 8.75 -19.36
N ARG A 253 -1.97 7.95 -20.31
CA ARG A 253 -0.66 7.29 -20.21
C ARG A 253 0.47 8.34 -20.11
N LEU A 254 1.49 8.02 -19.30
CA LEU A 254 2.74 8.76 -19.19
C LEU A 254 3.84 8.17 -20.09
#